data_ace62ad002d4eeb9bde610ee1a425a3b
#
_entry.id   ace62ad002d4eeb9bde610ee1a425a3b
#
_cell.length_a   1.000
_cell.length_b   1.000
_cell.length_c   1.000
_cell.angle_alpha   90.00
_cell.angle_beta   90.00
_cell.angle_gamma   90.00
#
_symmetry.space_group_name_H-M   'P 1'
#
loop_
_entity.id
_entity.type
_entity.pdbx_description
1 polymer ?
#
loop_
_entity_poly.entity_id
_entity_poly.type
_entity_poly.pdbx_seq_one_letter_code
_entity_poly.pdbx_strand_id
1 'polypeptide(L)'
;MPLGPRPLLQAGTGARILIAGQAPGRRAHASGIPFDDASGDRLRVWLGLERAQFYDASLIAIIPMGLCYPGTGAHGDLPPRPECAPAWRAPLLEQLPHTELTLVLGRHALAWHLPRHARATLSELLLAWLAQPTPVIPLPHPSPRNQAWMKRHPWFGEQVLPLLRQRVAQALASR
;
A
#
# COMPACT_ATOMS: atom_id res chain seq x y z
N MET A 1 -15.91 15.09 5.94
CA MET A 1 -14.63 15.27 5.21
C MET A 1 -14.53 16.74 4.83
N PRO A 2 -13.45 17.43 5.17
CA PRO A 2 -13.38 18.90 5.01
C PRO A 2 -13.38 19.37 3.56
N LEU A 3 -12.93 18.53 2.61
CA LEU A 3 -12.91 18.86 1.19
C LEU A 3 -13.97 18.09 0.36
N GLY A 4 -14.99 17.55 1.03
CA GLY A 4 -16.02 16.71 0.40
C GLY A 4 -15.53 15.29 0.04
N PRO A 5 -16.44 14.41 -0.39
CA PRO A 5 -16.11 13.08 -0.84
C PRO A 5 -15.48 13.13 -2.25
N ARG A 6 -14.27 12.58 -2.37
CA ARG A 6 -13.58 12.36 -3.66
C ARG A 6 -12.86 11.03 -3.58
N PRO A 7 -13.52 9.93 -3.95
CA PRO A 7 -12.89 8.62 -3.96
C PRO A 7 -11.70 8.59 -4.91
N LEU A 8 -10.59 8.04 -4.45
CA LEU A 8 -9.35 7.96 -5.16
C LEU A 8 -8.80 6.55 -5.08
N LEU A 9 -8.82 5.85 -6.20
CA LEU A 9 -8.29 4.50 -6.36
C LEU A 9 -7.86 4.29 -7.81
N GLN A 10 -7.10 3.23 -8.03
CA GLN A 10 -6.75 2.72 -9.35
C GLN A 10 -7.06 1.23 -9.34
N ALA A 11 -7.80 0.73 -10.32
CA ALA A 11 -8.10 -0.69 -10.43
C ALA A 11 -8.39 -1.07 -11.87
N GLY A 12 -7.93 -2.25 -12.26
CA GLY A 12 -8.23 -2.91 -13.51
C GLY A 12 -8.32 -4.41 -13.27
N THR A 13 -9.19 -5.11 -13.95
CA THR A 13 -9.44 -6.55 -13.76
C THR A 13 -8.20 -7.42 -14.01
N GLY A 14 -7.24 -6.93 -14.81
CA GLY A 14 -5.98 -7.59 -15.09
C GLY A 14 -4.89 -7.39 -14.03
N ALA A 15 -5.12 -6.52 -13.02
CA ALA A 15 -4.10 -6.18 -12.04
C ALA A 15 -3.55 -7.40 -11.28
N ARG A 16 -2.23 -7.54 -11.31
CA ARG A 16 -1.48 -8.61 -10.64
C ARG A 16 -1.06 -8.25 -9.23
N ILE A 17 -0.91 -6.96 -8.96
CA ILE A 17 -0.45 -6.46 -7.67
C ILE A 17 -1.48 -5.50 -7.10
N LEU A 18 -1.89 -5.75 -5.86
CA LEU A 18 -2.70 -4.84 -5.07
C LEU A 18 -1.84 -4.04 -4.09
N ILE A 19 -1.96 -2.73 -4.10
CA ILE A 19 -1.39 -1.83 -3.10
C ILE A 19 -2.50 -1.38 -2.16
N ALA A 20 -2.46 -1.84 -0.92
CA ALA A 20 -3.39 -1.50 0.14
C ALA A 20 -2.77 -0.44 1.06
N GLY A 21 -3.04 0.82 0.78
CA GLY A 21 -2.60 1.97 1.60
C GLY A 21 -3.58 2.37 2.69
N GLN A 22 -3.30 3.47 3.37
CA GLN A 22 -4.18 4.00 4.44
C GLN A 22 -5.36 4.78 3.87
N ALA A 23 -5.10 5.94 3.30
CA ALA A 23 -6.05 6.84 2.63
C ALA A 23 -5.25 7.80 1.74
N PRO A 24 -5.88 8.45 0.74
CA PRO A 24 -5.23 9.50 -0.03
C PRO A 24 -4.77 10.64 0.87
N GLY A 25 -3.57 11.14 0.67
CA GLY A 25 -3.08 12.36 1.30
C GLY A 25 -3.61 13.62 0.58
N ARG A 26 -3.36 14.81 1.15
CA ARG A 26 -3.83 16.08 0.61
C ARG A 26 -3.37 16.32 -0.84
N ARG A 27 -2.12 15.98 -1.17
CA ARG A 27 -1.58 16.15 -2.54
C ARG A 27 -2.26 15.23 -3.54
N ALA A 28 -2.40 13.95 -3.20
CA ALA A 28 -3.12 12.99 -4.02
C ALA A 28 -4.58 13.40 -4.23
N HIS A 29 -5.25 13.90 -3.17
CA HIS A 29 -6.59 14.44 -3.28
C HIS A 29 -6.66 15.62 -4.27
N ALA A 30 -5.69 16.52 -4.24
CA ALA A 30 -5.64 17.67 -5.13
C ALA A 30 -5.41 17.28 -6.60
N SER A 31 -4.44 16.38 -6.84
CA SER A 31 -4.11 15.92 -8.21
C SER A 31 -5.13 14.93 -8.79
N GLY A 32 -5.84 14.19 -7.94
CA GLY A 32 -6.71 13.11 -8.39
C GLY A 32 -5.96 11.82 -8.73
N ILE A 33 -4.68 11.71 -8.37
CA ILE A 33 -3.83 10.56 -8.68
C ILE A 33 -3.34 9.92 -7.37
N PRO A 34 -3.61 8.61 -7.14
CA PRO A 34 -3.13 7.91 -5.94
C PRO A 34 -1.60 7.96 -5.84
N PHE A 35 -1.06 8.21 -4.64
CA PHE A 35 0.39 8.28 -4.42
C PHE A 35 1.14 9.29 -5.32
N ASP A 36 0.48 10.39 -5.74
CA ASP A 36 1.15 11.48 -6.46
C ASP A 36 1.84 12.45 -5.47
N ASP A 37 2.77 11.89 -4.71
CA ASP A 37 3.52 12.58 -3.67
C ASP A 37 4.87 11.88 -3.38
N ALA A 38 5.66 12.43 -2.45
CA ALA A 38 6.95 11.86 -2.06
C ALA A 38 6.87 10.43 -1.50
N SER A 39 5.71 10.02 -0.96
CA SER A 39 5.49 8.63 -0.52
C SER A 39 5.39 7.70 -1.72
N GLY A 40 4.69 8.13 -2.78
CA GLY A 40 4.60 7.38 -4.02
C GLY A 40 5.93 7.29 -4.77
N ASP A 41 6.72 8.38 -4.79
CA ASP A 41 8.07 8.35 -5.36
C ASP A 41 8.92 7.27 -4.67
N ARG A 42 8.92 7.27 -3.34
CA ARG A 42 9.65 6.27 -2.55
C ARG A 42 9.11 4.86 -2.75
N LEU A 43 7.79 4.69 -2.81
CA LEU A 43 7.18 3.39 -3.04
C LEU A 43 7.62 2.80 -4.38
N ARG A 44 7.60 3.59 -5.45
CA ARG A 44 8.10 3.14 -6.77
C ARG A 44 9.54 2.68 -6.72
N VAL A 45 10.41 3.42 -6.03
CA VAL A 45 11.81 3.02 -5.82
C VAL A 45 11.91 1.69 -5.07
N TRP A 46 11.11 1.48 -4.01
CA TRP A 46 11.09 0.21 -3.27
C TRP A 46 10.67 -0.96 -4.15
N LEU A 47 9.67 -0.75 -4.99
CA LEU A 47 9.12 -1.78 -5.88
C LEU A 47 9.99 -2.02 -7.14
N GLY A 48 10.90 -1.11 -7.45
CA GLY A 48 11.68 -1.15 -8.70
C GLY A 48 10.82 -0.88 -9.94
N LEU A 49 9.79 -0.04 -9.80
CA LEU A 49 8.84 0.27 -10.86
C LEU A 49 9.00 1.69 -11.40
N GLU A 50 8.93 1.82 -12.70
CA GLU A 50 8.79 3.10 -13.38
C GLU A 50 7.38 3.68 -13.16
N ARG A 51 7.26 5.01 -13.31
CA ARG A 51 5.97 5.70 -13.15
C ARG A 51 4.88 5.13 -14.06
N ALA A 52 5.20 4.83 -15.29
CA ALA A 52 4.25 4.27 -16.27
C ALA A 52 3.69 2.91 -15.82
N GLN A 53 4.55 2.02 -15.34
CA GLN A 53 4.14 0.71 -14.83
C GLN A 53 3.30 0.83 -13.55
N PHE A 54 3.69 1.71 -12.63
CA PHE A 54 2.99 1.94 -11.36
C PHE A 54 1.55 2.44 -11.56
N TYR A 55 1.33 3.27 -12.59
CA TYR A 55 0.00 3.81 -12.91
C TYR A 55 -0.73 3.06 -14.02
N ASP A 56 -0.21 1.92 -14.45
CA ASP A 56 -0.94 1.02 -15.35
C ASP A 56 -1.93 0.17 -14.53
N ALA A 57 -3.21 0.49 -14.66
CA ALA A 57 -4.26 -0.20 -13.93
C ALA A 57 -4.41 -1.68 -14.32
N SER A 58 -3.90 -2.10 -15.48
CA SER A 58 -3.88 -3.51 -15.88
C SER A 58 -2.81 -4.33 -15.14
N LEU A 59 -1.82 -3.66 -14.55
CA LEU A 59 -0.73 -4.27 -13.79
C LEU A 59 -0.91 -4.10 -12.27
N ILE A 60 -1.25 -2.87 -11.85
CA ILE A 60 -1.26 -2.44 -10.45
C ILE A 60 -2.64 -1.89 -10.07
N ALA A 61 -3.25 -2.48 -9.06
CA ALA A 61 -4.38 -1.90 -8.35
C ALA A 61 -3.92 -1.14 -7.11
N ILE A 62 -4.43 0.07 -6.90
CA ILE A 62 -4.17 0.89 -5.71
C ILE A 62 -5.51 1.14 -5.04
N ILE A 63 -5.80 0.40 -3.99
CA ILE A 63 -7.07 0.51 -3.24
C ILE A 63 -6.73 0.76 -1.77
N PRO A 64 -6.75 2.01 -1.30
CA PRO A 64 -6.51 2.32 0.11
C PRO A 64 -7.67 1.87 1.00
N MET A 65 -7.44 1.80 2.32
CA MET A 65 -8.46 1.46 3.31
C MET A 65 -9.57 2.51 3.39
N GLY A 66 -9.24 3.78 3.24
CA GLY A 66 -10.18 4.88 3.03
C GLY A 66 -10.02 5.43 1.63
N LEU A 67 -11.09 5.51 0.85
CA LEU A 67 -11.03 5.95 -0.54
C LEU A 67 -10.89 7.47 -0.71
N CYS A 68 -11.23 8.24 0.32
CA CYS A 68 -11.20 9.70 0.28
C CYS A 68 -10.17 10.26 1.26
N TYR A 69 -9.67 11.46 0.98
CA TYR A 69 -8.83 12.21 1.92
C TYR A 69 -9.61 12.52 3.21
N PRO A 70 -9.15 12.03 4.37
CA PRO A 70 -9.92 12.17 5.61
C PRO A 70 -9.79 13.56 6.27
N GLY A 71 -8.81 14.34 5.86
CA GLY A 71 -8.44 15.63 6.46
C GLY A 71 -7.11 15.58 7.20
N THR A 72 -6.61 16.74 7.63
CA THR A 72 -5.39 16.90 8.44
C THR A 72 -5.76 17.19 9.89
N GLY A 73 -5.13 16.46 10.82
CA GLY A 73 -5.18 16.73 12.26
C GLY A 73 -3.88 17.37 12.77
N ALA A 74 -3.77 17.53 14.09
CA ALA A 74 -2.59 18.13 14.73
C ALA A 74 -1.26 17.43 14.43
N HIS A 75 -1.31 16.10 14.19
CA HIS A 75 -0.13 15.27 13.97
C HIS A 75 -0.04 14.71 12.54
N GLY A 76 -0.75 15.29 11.58
CA GLY A 76 -0.79 14.92 10.17
C GLY A 76 -2.16 14.44 9.71
N ASP A 77 -2.20 13.70 8.61
CA ASP A 77 -3.47 13.23 8.06
C ASP A 77 -4.23 12.35 9.06
N LEU A 78 -5.53 12.55 9.13
CA LEU A 78 -6.44 11.77 9.96
C LEU A 78 -6.46 10.31 9.50
N PRO A 79 -6.87 9.36 10.37
CA PRO A 79 -7.06 7.97 9.96
C PRO A 79 -8.12 7.85 8.88
N PRO A 80 -8.11 6.75 8.10
CA PRO A 80 -9.19 6.46 7.16
C PRO A 80 -10.53 6.39 7.90
N ARG A 81 -11.60 6.80 7.21
CA ARG A 81 -12.95 6.68 7.76
C ARG A 81 -13.27 5.21 8.05
N PRO A 82 -13.73 4.87 9.27
CA PRO A 82 -13.91 3.48 9.69
C PRO A 82 -14.97 2.74 8.87
N GLU A 83 -15.96 3.42 8.35
CA GLU A 83 -17.03 2.87 7.52
C GLU A 83 -16.57 2.49 6.10
N CYS A 84 -15.45 3.05 5.62
CA CYS A 84 -15.08 2.94 4.22
C CYS A 84 -14.65 1.52 3.83
N ALA A 85 -13.74 0.92 4.59
CA ALA A 85 -13.26 -0.43 4.28
C ALA A 85 -14.36 -1.51 4.41
N PRO A 86 -15.20 -1.53 5.47
CA PRO A 86 -16.31 -2.48 5.55
C PRO A 86 -17.31 -2.37 4.39
N ALA A 87 -17.56 -1.15 3.91
CA ALA A 87 -18.56 -0.93 2.85
C ALA A 87 -18.03 -1.30 1.44
N TRP A 88 -16.75 -1.01 1.16
CA TRP A 88 -16.28 -1.00 -0.22
C TRP A 88 -15.19 -2.02 -0.53
N ARG A 89 -14.43 -2.47 0.48
CA ARG A 89 -13.22 -3.24 0.19
C ARG A 89 -13.51 -4.61 -0.40
N ALA A 90 -14.42 -5.39 0.17
CA ALA A 90 -14.74 -6.72 -0.34
C ALA A 90 -15.26 -6.67 -1.79
N PRO A 91 -16.28 -5.87 -2.14
CA PRO A 91 -16.73 -5.73 -3.52
C PRO A 91 -15.65 -5.30 -4.51
N LEU A 92 -14.73 -4.39 -4.08
CA LEU A 92 -13.63 -3.96 -4.95
C LEU A 92 -12.59 -5.06 -5.18
N LEU A 93 -12.27 -5.85 -4.15
CA LEU A 93 -11.31 -6.94 -4.27
C LEU A 93 -11.84 -8.09 -5.13
N GLU A 94 -13.13 -8.34 -5.12
CA GLU A 94 -13.80 -9.33 -6.00
C GLU A 94 -13.64 -9.00 -7.50
N GLN A 95 -13.40 -7.72 -7.84
CA GLN A 95 -13.13 -7.30 -9.21
C GLN A 95 -11.65 -7.47 -9.62
N LEU A 96 -10.81 -8.03 -8.76
CA LEU A 96 -9.39 -8.23 -8.99
C LEU A 96 -9.01 -9.74 -8.97
N PRO A 97 -9.57 -10.56 -9.85
CA PRO A 97 -9.42 -12.02 -9.80
C PRO A 97 -7.98 -12.50 -10.07
N HIS A 98 -7.15 -11.66 -10.65
CA HIS A 98 -5.78 -12.01 -11.05
C HIS A 98 -4.70 -11.49 -10.08
N THR A 99 -5.09 -10.96 -8.92
CA THR A 99 -4.13 -10.46 -7.94
C THR A 99 -3.28 -11.59 -7.36
N GLU A 100 -1.98 -11.54 -7.59
CA GLU A 100 -0.99 -12.50 -7.11
C GLU A 100 -0.21 -11.99 -5.89
N LEU A 101 -0.13 -10.66 -5.74
CA LEU A 101 0.65 -10.02 -4.68
C LEU A 101 -0.14 -8.87 -4.06
N THR A 102 -0.18 -8.83 -2.72
CA THR A 102 -0.81 -7.75 -1.96
C THR A 102 0.21 -7.05 -1.08
N LEU A 103 0.47 -5.78 -1.37
CA LEU A 103 1.36 -4.92 -0.58
C LEU A 103 0.54 -4.16 0.46
N VAL A 104 0.83 -4.37 1.72
CA VAL A 104 0.03 -3.85 2.84
C VAL A 104 0.80 -2.75 3.55
N LEU A 105 0.38 -1.50 3.36
CA LEU A 105 1.11 -0.30 3.81
C LEU A 105 0.49 0.32 5.07
N GLY A 106 1.18 0.18 6.18
CA GLY A 106 0.81 0.82 7.44
C GLY A 106 -0.30 0.10 8.22
N ARG A 107 -0.50 0.55 9.47
CA ARG A 107 -1.27 -0.17 10.50
C ARG A 107 -2.73 -0.50 10.12
N HIS A 108 -3.42 0.39 9.42
CA HIS A 108 -4.84 0.17 9.09
C HIS A 108 -5.02 -0.95 8.06
N ALA A 109 -4.16 -0.98 7.05
CA ALA A 109 -4.16 -2.04 6.06
C ALA A 109 -3.65 -3.36 6.66
N LEU A 110 -2.63 -3.31 7.55
CA LEU A 110 -2.15 -4.50 8.28
C LEU A 110 -3.26 -5.12 9.13
N ALA A 111 -4.01 -4.31 9.89
CA ALA A 111 -5.10 -4.81 10.72
C ALA A 111 -6.21 -5.51 9.91
N TRP A 112 -6.47 -5.07 8.69
CA TRP A 112 -7.47 -5.67 7.81
C TRP A 112 -6.96 -6.95 7.15
N HIS A 113 -5.77 -6.89 6.53
CA HIS A 113 -5.24 -8.00 5.73
C HIS A 113 -4.56 -9.09 6.55
N LEU A 114 -4.07 -8.75 7.74
CA LEU A 114 -3.37 -9.65 8.65
C LEU A 114 -3.98 -9.63 10.06
N PRO A 115 -5.29 -9.86 10.22
CA PRO A 115 -5.99 -9.69 11.50
C PRO A 115 -5.45 -10.60 12.61
N ARG A 116 -4.95 -11.79 12.27
CA ARG A 116 -4.34 -12.73 13.23
C ARG A 116 -3.02 -12.20 13.82
N HIS A 117 -2.41 -11.22 13.18
CA HIS A 117 -1.15 -10.60 13.56
C HIS A 117 -1.32 -9.17 14.08
N ALA A 118 -2.53 -8.77 14.49
CA ALA A 118 -2.84 -7.39 14.90
C ALA A 118 -2.00 -6.87 16.08
N ARG A 119 -1.39 -7.76 16.88
CA ARG A 119 -0.50 -7.42 17.98
C ARG A 119 0.99 -7.45 17.62
N ALA A 120 1.36 -7.99 16.47
CA ALA A 120 2.75 -8.07 16.02
C ALA A 120 3.25 -6.69 15.58
N THR A 121 4.49 -6.40 15.85
CA THR A 121 5.17 -5.23 15.32
C THR A 121 5.46 -5.42 13.83
N LEU A 122 5.65 -4.31 13.12
CA LEU A 122 6.03 -4.37 11.71
C LEU A 122 7.34 -5.15 11.50
N SER A 123 8.31 -4.99 12.41
CA SER A 123 9.59 -5.70 12.33
C SER A 123 9.40 -7.23 12.44
N GLU A 124 8.58 -7.69 13.39
CA GLU A 124 8.24 -9.12 13.52
C GLU A 124 7.56 -9.66 12.27
N LEU A 125 6.60 -8.91 11.71
CA LEU A 125 5.90 -9.30 10.49
C LEU A 125 6.85 -9.42 9.30
N LEU A 126 7.77 -8.46 9.13
CA LEU A 126 8.74 -8.47 8.05
C LEU A 126 9.77 -9.59 8.19
N LEU A 127 10.26 -9.84 9.41
CA LEU A 127 11.18 -10.95 9.66
C LEU A 127 10.51 -12.31 9.43
N ALA A 128 9.26 -12.47 9.84
CA ALA A 128 8.47 -13.66 9.54
C ALA A 128 8.27 -13.85 8.03
N TRP A 129 7.98 -12.75 7.31
CA TRP A 129 7.82 -12.78 5.87
C TRP A 129 9.14 -13.11 5.15
N LEU A 130 10.28 -12.58 5.61
CA LEU A 130 11.60 -12.95 5.07
C LEU A 130 11.91 -14.44 5.25
N ALA A 131 11.55 -15.00 6.40
CA ALA A 131 11.76 -16.43 6.69
C ALA A 131 10.82 -17.32 5.84
N GLN A 132 9.60 -16.88 5.59
CA GLN A 132 8.60 -17.61 4.80
C GLN A 132 7.78 -16.62 3.94
N PRO A 133 8.24 -16.28 2.74
CA PRO A 133 7.57 -15.32 1.88
C PRO A 133 6.16 -15.78 1.47
N THR A 134 5.17 -14.93 1.73
CA THR A 134 3.75 -15.12 1.36
C THR A 134 3.35 -14.09 0.29
N PRO A 135 2.20 -14.27 -0.39
CA PRO A 135 1.66 -13.27 -1.31
C PRO A 135 1.29 -11.93 -0.66
N VAL A 136 1.05 -11.91 0.65
CA VAL A 136 0.73 -10.69 1.40
C VAL A 136 2.01 -10.17 2.05
N ILE A 137 2.45 -8.98 1.64
CA ILE A 137 3.71 -8.38 2.09
C ILE A 137 3.42 -7.18 2.99
N PRO A 138 3.73 -7.27 4.30
CA PRO A 138 3.65 -6.12 5.19
C PRO A 138 4.77 -5.13 4.86
N LEU A 139 4.46 -3.84 4.78
CA LEU A 139 5.45 -2.80 4.51
C LEU A 139 5.23 -1.59 5.42
N PRO A 140 6.29 -0.88 5.82
CA PRO A 140 6.13 0.43 6.43
C PRO A 140 5.45 1.39 5.45
N HIS A 141 4.68 2.32 5.96
CA HIS A 141 4.18 3.38 5.08
C HIS A 141 5.38 4.18 4.52
N PRO A 142 5.45 4.43 3.21
CA PRO A 142 6.62 5.05 2.58
C PRO A 142 6.77 6.55 2.85
N SER A 143 6.04 7.09 3.82
CA SER A 143 6.13 8.51 4.18
C SER A 143 7.49 8.86 4.79
N PRO A 144 7.91 10.14 4.67
CA PRO A 144 9.13 10.64 5.31
C PRO A 144 9.18 10.41 6.83
N ARG A 145 8.03 10.30 7.50
CA ARG A 145 7.93 10.06 8.95
C ARG A 145 8.54 8.72 9.38
N ASN A 146 8.62 7.74 8.49
CA ASN A 146 9.19 6.43 8.79
C ASN A 146 10.69 6.33 8.53
N GLN A 147 11.37 7.43 8.19
CA GLN A 147 12.83 7.44 7.97
C GLN A 147 13.62 7.00 9.22
N ALA A 148 13.18 7.42 10.42
CA ALA A 148 13.82 7.01 11.67
C ALA A 148 13.71 5.49 11.90
N TRP A 149 12.58 4.89 11.52
CA TRP A 149 12.41 3.44 11.58
C TRP A 149 13.34 2.74 10.60
N MET A 150 13.41 3.19 9.34
CA MET A 150 14.31 2.62 8.33
C MET A 150 15.78 2.71 8.71
N LYS A 151 16.20 3.84 9.31
CA LYS A 151 17.57 4.00 9.81
C LYS A 151 17.91 3.00 10.93
N ARG A 152 16.95 2.66 11.78
CA ARG A 152 17.12 1.67 12.86
C ARG A 152 17.06 0.21 12.37
N HIS A 153 16.57 -0.02 11.15
CA HIS A 153 16.39 -1.34 10.56
C HIS A 153 17.04 -1.42 9.17
N PRO A 154 18.39 -1.34 9.07
CA PRO A 154 19.08 -1.34 7.78
C PRO A 154 18.81 -2.59 6.95
N TRP A 155 18.54 -3.73 7.62
CA TRP A 155 18.15 -4.98 6.97
C TRP A 155 16.89 -4.85 6.09
N PHE A 156 16.04 -3.84 6.32
CA PHE A 156 14.91 -3.57 5.43
C PHE A 156 15.39 -3.24 4.01
N GLY A 157 16.38 -2.35 3.89
CA GLY A 157 16.98 -2.02 2.60
C GLY A 157 17.81 -3.16 1.99
N GLU A 158 18.52 -3.90 2.84
CA GLU A 158 19.49 -4.92 2.43
C GLU A 158 18.85 -6.28 2.08
N GLN A 159 17.76 -6.65 2.76
CA GLN A 159 17.13 -7.96 2.62
C GLN A 159 15.71 -7.89 2.09
N VAL A 160 14.86 -7.00 2.65
CA VAL A 160 13.44 -6.92 2.25
C VAL A 160 13.28 -6.35 0.85
N LEU A 161 13.93 -5.21 0.55
CA LEU A 161 13.73 -4.54 -0.74
C LEU A 161 14.19 -5.38 -1.95
N PRO A 162 15.33 -6.09 -1.92
CA PRO A 162 15.71 -6.98 -3.02
C PRO A 162 14.70 -8.09 -3.26
N LEU A 163 14.25 -8.77 -2.19
CA LEU A 163 13.24 -9.81 -2.30
C LEU A 163 11.88 -9.27 -2.76
N LEU A 164 11.47 -8.11 -2.25
CA LEU A 164 10.25 -7.42 -2.68
C LEU A 164 10.28 -7.15 -4.19
N ARG A 165 11.37 -6.58 -4.72
CA ARG A 165 11.52 -6.31 -6.16
C ARG A 165 11.46 -7.59 -7.00
N GLN A 166 12.09 -8.65 -6.53
CA GLN A 166 12.01 -9.96 -7.19
C GLN A 166 10.57 -10.46 -7.25
N ARG A 167 9.83 -10.40 -6.14
CA ARG A 167 8.41 -10.81 -6.08
C ARG A 167 7.51 -9.94 -6.97
N VAL A 168 7.75 -8.64 -7.00
CA VAL A 168 7.05 -7.70 -7.89
C VAL A 168 7.30 -8.06 -9.35
N ALA A 169 8.56 -8.26 -9.75
CA ALA A 169 8.91 -8.63 -11.11
C ALA A 169 8.29 -9.98 -11.52
N GLN A 170 8.28 -10.97 -10.63
CA GLN A 170 7.63 -12.26 -10.87
C GLN A 170 6.13 -12.10 -11.10
N ALA A 171 5.42 -11.38 -10.23
CA ALA A 171 3.98 -11.15 -10.37
C ALA A 171 3.62 -10.43 -11.68
N LEU A 172 4.46 -9.49 -12.14
CA LEU A 172 4.24 -8.77 -13.40
C LEU A 172 4.62 -9.58 -14.64
N ALA A 173 5.46 -10.62 -14.51
CA ALA A 173 5.84 -11.50 -15.61
C ALA A 173 4.82 -12.65 -15.82
N SER A 174 3.96 -12.93 -14.85
CA SER A 174 2.90 -13.95 -14.94
C SER A 174 1.88 -13.54 -16.01
N ARG A 175 1.66 -14.39 -17.02
CA ARG A 175 0.69 -14.17 -18.10
C ARG A 175 -0.64 -14.85 -17.81
#